data_d01837e87e25a00f559a954afac38a09
#
_entry.id   d01837e87e25a00f559a954afac38a09
#
_cell.length_a   1.000
_cell.length_b   1.000
_cell.length_c   1.000
_cell.angle_alpha   90.00
_cell.angle_beta   90.00
_cell.angle_gamma   90.00
#
_symmetry.space_group_name_H-M   'P 1'
#
loop_
_entity.id
_entity.type
_entity.pdbx_description
1 polymer ?
#
loop_
_entity_poly.entity_id
_entity_poly.type
_entity_poly.pdbx_seq_one_letter_code
_entity_poly.pdbx_strand_id
1 'polypeptide(L)'
;VSSCLLGNMCRYDGHGAKDDFVFNSLKDYFTLLPYCPENSIWNSPREAIRQVSIDGEVKIFTSTKEPKDVTDILDDASEKMALKACNDDLCGFVLKSASPTCGMERVKVYQPLNAPSIKNGVGVFAKKLKQMLPNLPIEEEGRLNDAWLRENFLMQVYSYADLKELLKKEKKISNLIEFHTSYKYLIYSK
;
A
#
# COMPACT_ATOMS: atom_id res chain seq x y z
N VAL A 1 -2.56 -6.77 -1.57
CA VAL A 1 -3.43 -5.63 -1.93
C VAL A 1 -4.22 -5.15 -0.72
N SER A 2 -4.62 -3.86 -0.68
CA SER A 2 -5.60 -3.37 0.32
C SER A 2 -6.90 -4.15 0.18
N SER A 3 -7.37 -4.76 1.26
CA SER A 3 -8.47 -5.75 1.29
C SER A 3 -9.77 -5.23 0.68
N CYS A 4 -10.09 -3.94 0.89
CA CYS A 4 -11.28 -3.32 0.34
C CYS A 4 -11.31 -3.29 -1.20
N LEU A 5 -10.15 -3.29 -1.88
CA LEU A 5 -10.05 -3.32 -3.34
C LEU A 5 -10.50 -4.66 -3.95
N LEU A 6 -10.50 -5.72 -3.16
CA LEU A 6 -11.06 -7.02 -3.54
C LEU A 6 -12.58 -7.13 -3.29
N GLY A 7 -13.22 -6.06 -2.83
CA GLY A 7 -14.63 -6.05 -2.49
C GLY A 7 -14.95 -6.50 -1.06
N ASN A 8 -13.93 -6.80 -0.24
CA ASN A 8 -14.16 -7.16 1.16
C ASN A 8 -14.79 -5.99 1.94
N MET A 9 -15.80 -6.28 2.74
CA MET A 9 -16.57 -5.33 3.53
C MET A 9 -15.79 -4.87 4.78
N CYS A 10 -14.62 -4.24 4.56
CA CYS A 10 -13.68 -3.90 5.62
C CYS A 10 -13.45 -2.38 5.79
N ARG A 11 -14.21 -1.55 5.09
CA ARG A 11 -14.17 -0.09 5.26
C ARG A 11 -14.97 0.34 6.48
N TYR A 12 -14.72 1.57 6.92
CA TYR A 12 -15.42 2.17 8.06
C TYR A 12 -16.95 2.21 7.88
N ASP A 13 -17.43 2.38 6.66
CA ASP A 13 -18.85 2.45 6.28
C ASP A 13 -19.51 1.08 6.09
N GLY A 14 -18.82 0.00 6.37
CA GLY A 14 -19.32 -1.37 6.19
C GLY A 14 -19.30 -1.88 4.74
N HIS A 15 -18.74 -1.11 3.82
CA HIS A 15 -18.68 -1.48 2.40
C HIS A 15 -17.28 -1.94 1.99
N GLY A 16 -17.17 -2.46 0.77
CA GLY A 16 -15.92 -2.63 0.04
C GLY A 16 -15.63 -1.40 -0.84
N ALA A 17 -14.50 -1.41 -1.49
CA ALA A 17 -14.13 -0.44 -2.53
C ALA A 17 -13.54 -1.21 -3.71
N LYS A 18 -14.30 -2.21 -4.20
CA LYS A 18 -13.85 -3.09 -5.27
C LYS A 18 -13.34 -2.28 -6.46
N ASP A 19 -12.12 -2.55 -6.85
CA ASP A 19 -11.49 -1.98 -8.05
C ASP A 19 -11.50 -3.04 -9.16
N ASP A 20 -12.04 -2.67 -10.33
CA ASP A 20 -12.23 -3.63 -11.42
C ASP A 20 -10.91 -4.11 -12.02
N PHE A 21 -9.89 -3.25 -12.12
CA PHE A 21 -8.59 -3.67 -12.61
C PHE A 21 -7.91 -4.64 -11.63
N VAL A 22 -7.90 -4.30 -10.34
CA VAL A 22 -7.32 -5.14 -9.30
C VAL A 22 -8.06 -6.48 -9.21
N PHE A 23 -9.38 -6.45 -9.13
CA PHE A 23 -10.16 -7.67 -8.90
C PHE A 23 -10.35 -8.53 -10.15
N ASN A 24 -10.57 -7.93 -11.33
CA ASN A 24 -10.90 -8.70 -12.54
C ASN A 24 -9.65 -9.01 -13.39
N SER A 25 -8.66 -8.11 -13.43
CA SER A 25 -7.49 -8.29 -14.30
C SER A 25 -6.29 -8.87 -13.55
N LEU A 26 -5.90 -8.31 -12.40
CA LEU A 26 -4.70 -8.77 -11.71
C LEU A 26 -4.82 -10.19 -11.16
N LYS A 27 -6.02 -10.63 -10.75
CA LYS A 27 -6.24 -11.99 -10.21
C LYS A 27 -5.91 -13.12 -11.19
N ASP A 28 -5.97 -12.83 -12.49
CA ASP A 28 -5.69 -13.86 -13.52
C ASP A 28 -4.17 -14.10 -13.68
N TYR A 29 -3.35 -13.18 -13.17
CA TYR A 29 -1.89 -13.22 -13.28
C TYR A 29 -1.19 -13.34 -11.93
N PHE A 30 -1.84 -12.99 -10.82
CA PHE A 30 -1.26 -12.93 -9.50
C PHE A 30 -2.15 -13.54 -8.42
N THR A 31 -1.55 -14.15 -7.42
CA THR A 31 -2.23 -14.50 -6.17
C THR A 31 -2.39 -13.22 -5.32
N LEU A 32 -3.62 -12.78 -5.13
CA LEU A 32 -3.93 -11.54 -4.41
C LEU A 32 -4.18 -11.82 -2.92
N LEU A 33 -3.29 -11.36 -2.06
CA LEU A 33 -3.41 -11.47 -0.60
C LEU A 33 -4.02 -10.20 -0.01
N PRO A 34 -5.13 -10.29 0.75
CA PRO A 34 -5.80 -9.13 1.33
C PRO A 34 -5.12 -8.64 2.61
N TYR A 35 -4.93 -7.31 2.74
CA TYR A 35 -4.39 -6.64 3.92
C TYR A 35 -5.30 -5.49 4.34
N CYS A 36 -5.64 -5.42 5.62
CA CYS A 36 -6.40 -4.31 6.20
C CYS A 36 -6.04 -4.13 7.69
N PRO A 37 -5.12 -3.23 8.04
CA PRO A 37 -4.78 -2.97 9.44
C PRO A 37 -5.98 -2.51 10.27
N GLU A 38 -6.83 -1.68 9.71
CA GLU A 38 -8.01 -1.19 10.41
C GLU A 38 -8.97 -2.33 10.80
N ASN A 39 -9.20 -3.29 9.89
CA ASN A 39 -10.09 -4.41 10.16
C ASN A 39 -9.47 -5.46 11.11
N SER A 40 -8.16 -5.42 11.33
CA SER A 40 -7.50 -6.26 12.33
C SER A 40 -7.67 -5.75 13.76
N ILE A 41 -8.06 -4.47 13.91
CA ILE A 41 -8.29 -3.84 15.21
C ILE A 41 -9.78 -3.68 15.48
N TRP A 42 -10.51 -3.18 14.49
CA TRP A 42 -11.91 -2.82 14.60
C TRP A 42 -12.78 -3.58 13.63
N ASN A 43 -13.96 -3.97 14.06
CA ASN A 43 -14.98 -4.51 13.17
C ASN A 43 -15.49 -3.44 12.19
N SER A 44 -16.11 -3.88 11.13
CA SER A 44 -16.80 -3.02 10.16
C SER A 44 -18.31 -3.21 10.32
N PRO A 45 -19.14 -2.15 10.36
CA PRO A 45 -18.78 -0.73 10.27
C PRO A 45 -18.16 -0.16 11.56
N ARG A 46 -17.43 0.96 11.45
CA ARG A 46 -16.75 1.64 12.55
C ARG A 46 -16.68 3.15 12.31
N GLU A 47 -16.18 3.87 13.29
CA GLU A 47 -15.90 5.30 13.15
C GLU A 47 -14.83 5.53 12.06
N ALA A 48 -15.07 6.51 11.20
CA ALA A 48 -14.05 6.95 10.24
C ALA A 48 -12.87 7.59 10.99
N ILE A 49 -11.66 7.46 10.43
CA ILE A 49 -10.45 8.06 10.98
C ILE A 49 -9.87 9.08 10.01
N ARG A 50 -9.07 10.02 10.53
CA ARG A 50 -8.41 11.06 9.76
C ARG A 50 -7.04 11.41 10.34
N GLN A 51 -6.16 11.90 9.49
CA GLN A 51 -4.89 12.48 9.90
C GLN A 51 -5.09 13.93 10.32
N VAL A 52 -4.51 14.32 11.46
CA VAL A 52 -4.56 15.68 12.00
C VAL A 52 -3.14 16.11 12.36
N SER A 53 -2.75 17.33 11.99
CA SER A 53 -1.48 17.92 12.42
C SER A 53 -1.66 18.54 13.82
N ILE A 54 -0.85 18.12 14.78
CA ILE A 54 -0.80 18.68 16.13
C ILE A 54 0.67 18.96 16.43
N ASP A 55 1.00 20.23 16.68
CA ASP A 55 2.37 20.69 16.99
C ASP A 55 3.42 20.21 15.97
N GLY A 56 3.02 20.13 14.69
CA GLY A 56 3.88 19.69 13.60
C GLY A 56 3.96 18.16 13.40
N GLU A 57 3.36 17.39 14.29
CA GLU A 57 3.25 15.94 14.16
C GLU A 57 1.90 15.52 13.56
N VAL A 58 1.92 14.45 12.77
CA VAL A 58 0.69 13.88 12.22
C VAL A 58 0.19 12.77 13.13
N LYS A 59 -1.00 12.96 13.69
CA LYS A 59 -1.70 12.00 14.53
C LYS A 59 -2.99 11.53 13.87
N ILE A 60 -3.51 10.40 14.33
CA ILE A 60 -4.73 9.78 13.79
C ILE A 60 -5.85 9.93 14.82
N PHE A 61 -6.95 10.54 14.39
CA PHE A 61 -8.13 10.72 15.22
C PHE A 61 -9.37 10.11 14.58
N THR A 62 -10.32 9.68 15.41
CA THR A 62 -11.67 9.35 14.93
C THR A 62 -12.37 10.62 14.42
N SER A 63 -13.21 10.46 13.38
CA SER A 63 -13.95 11.57 12.75
C SER A 63 -15.34 11.73 13.38
N THR A 64 -15.39 11.85 14.69
CA THR A 64 -16.61 11.99 15.51
C THR A 64 -16.71 13.38 16.15
N LYS A 65 -17.83 13.66 16.85
CA LYS A 65 -17.98 14.90 17.62
C LYS A 65 -16.98 14.99 18.77
N GLU A 66 -16.63 13.85 19.34
CA GLU A 66 -15.60 13.70 20.38
C GLU A 66 -14.45 12.86 19.80
N PRO A 67 -13.48 13.49 19.11
CA PRO A 67 -12.39 12.78 18.45
C PRO A 67 -11.50 12.07 19.47
N LYS A 68 -11.23 10.79 19.25
CA LYS A 68 -10.29 10.01 20.07
C LYS A 68 -8.97 9.84 19.29
N ASP A 69 -7.85 10.01 19.99
CA ASP A 69 -6.55 9.68 19.45
C ASP A 69 -6.40 8.14 19.36
N VAL A 70 -6.17 7.65 18.17
CA VAL A 70 -6.01 6.23 17.87
C VAL A 70 -4.67 5.94 17.17
N THR A 71 -3.73 6.88 17.30
CA THR A 71 -2.43 6.84 16.62
C THR A 71 -1.67 5.57 16.97
N ASP A 72 -1.46 5.29 18.25
CA ASP A 72 -0.64 4.17 18.71
C ASP A 72 -1.26 2.81 18.33
N ILE A 73 -2.59 2.69 18.48
CA ILE A 73 -3.30 1.45 18.15
C ILE A 73 -3.18 1.15 16.65
N LEU A 74 -3.33 2.16 15.79
CA LEU A 74 -3.21 1.98 14.35
C LEU A 74 -1.77 1.78 13.92
N ASP A 75 -0.80 2.42 14.58
CA ASP A 75 0.62 2.22 14.31
C ASP A 75 1.05 0.79 14.59
N ASP A 76 0.70 0.25 15.77
CA ASP A 76 0.96 -1.15 16.16
C ASP A 76 0.34 -2.16 15.18
N ALA A 77 -0.92 -1.95 14.80
CA ALA A 77 -1.59 -2.84 13.86
C ALA A 77 -0.98 -2.75 12.46
N SER A 78 -0.58 -1.55 12.05
CA SER A 78 0.09 -1.34 10.76
C SER A 78 1.46 -2.00 10.73
N GLU A 79 2.20 -1.95 11.83
CA GLU A 79 3.49 -2.62 11.97
C GLU A 79 3.35 -4.14 11.91
N LYS A 80 2.43 -4.73 12.68
CA LYS A 80 2.13 -6.17 12.62
C LYS A 80 1.73 -6.62 11.22
N MET A 81 0.93 -5.81 10.52
CA MET A 81 0.50 -6.12 9.17
C MET A 81 1.65 -5.99 8.16
N ALA A 82 2.57 -5.04 8.33
CA ALA A 82 3.76 -4.92 7.50
C ALA A 82 4.76 -6.07 7.74
N LEU A 83 4.92 -6.52 8.99
CA LEU A 83 5.68 -7.73 9.31
C LEU A 83 5.08 -8.98 8.65
N LYS A 84 3.75 -9.11 8.66
CA LYS A 84 3.07 -10.17 7.90
C LYS A 84 3.40 -10.09 6.41
N ALA A 85 3.37 -8.89 5.82
CA ALA A 85 3.71 -8.68 4.42
C ALA A 85 5.17 -9.07 4.09
N CYS A 86 6.12 -8.88 5.02
CA CYS A 86 7.51 -9.34 4.87
C CYS A 86 7.59 -10.88 4.78
N ASN A 87 6.75 -11.58 5.54
CA ASN A 87 6.76 -13.06 5.59
C ASN A 87 6.00 -13.69 4.41
N ASP A 88 5.07 -12.96 3.79
CA ASP A 88 4.21 -13.48 2.70
C ASP A 88 4.91 -13.46 1.32
N ASP A 89 6.22 -13.17 1.26
CA ASP A 89 7.06 -13.20 0.04
C ASP A 89 6.49 -12.38 -1.13
N LEU A 90 5.95 -11.21 -0.87
CA LEU A 90 5.27 -10.36 -1.86
C LEU A 90 6.20 -9.89 -2.98
N CYS A 91 5.66 -9.75 -4.20
CA CYS A 91 6.35 -9.17 -5.34
C CYS A 91 5.82 -7.78 -5.75
N GLY A 92 4.71 -7.35 -5.16
CA GLY A 92 4.14 -6.02 -5.37
C GLY A 92 2.99 -5.76 -4.42
N PHE A 93 2.57 -4.49 -4.30
CA PHE A 93 1.44 -4.11 -3.45
C PHE A 93 0.59 -3.00 -4.08
N VAL A 94 -0.73 -3.22 -4.15
CA VAL A 94 -1.69 -2.17 -4.56
C VAL A 94 -2.40 -1.63 -3.32
N LEU A 95 -2.22 -0.34 -3.07
CA LEU A 95 -2.76 0.37 -1.92
C LEU A 95 -4.06 1.11 -2.28
N LYS A 96 -4.97 1.27 -1.29
CA LYS A 96 -6.15 2.12 -1.42
C LYS A 96 -5.76 3.59 -1.31
N SER A 97 -5.98 4.36 -2.38
CA SER A 97 -5.71 5.79 -2.44
C SER A 97 -6.51 6.59 -1.40
N ALA A 98 -5.96 7.73 -0.99
CA ALA A 98 -6.55 8.71 -0.08
C ALA A 98 -6.96 8.16 1.31
N SER A 99 -6.62 6.93 1.65
CA SER A 99 -6.86 6.35 2.98
C SER A 99 -5.84 6.86 3.99
N PRO A 100 -6.24 7.26 5.21
CA PRO A 100 -5.30 7.64 6.26
C PRO A 100 -4.38 6.48 6.70
N THR A 101 -4.77 5.25 6.39
CA THR A 101 -4.01 4.03 6.69
C THR A 101 -3.20 3.54 5.49
N CYS A 102 -3.81 3.48 4.30
CA CYS A 102 -3.23 2.82 3.12
C CYS A 102 -2.71 3.79 2.06
N GLY A 103 -3.10 5.08 2.04
CA GLY A 103 -2.73 6.00 0.97
C GLY A 103 -1.20 6.16 0.85
N MET A 104 -0.68 5.95 -0.34
CA MET A 104 0.75 6.02 -0.60
C MET A 104 1.28 7.45 -0.52
N GLU A 105 0.45 8.40 -0.97
CA GLU A 105 0.76 9.84 -1.01
C GLU A 105 -0.52 10.67 -1.01
N ARG A 106 -0.38 12.00 -0.82
CA ARG A 106 -1.48 12.97 -0.92
C ARG A 106 -2.68 12.66 -0.02
N VAL A 107 -2.46 11.98 1.10
CA VAL A 107 -3.48 11.80 2.13
C VAL A 107 -3.79 13.17 2.75
N LYS A 108 -5.07 13.44 3.02
CA LYS A 108 -5.49 14.68 3.66
C LYS A 108 -5.03 14.71 5.12
N VAL A 109 -4.27 15.74 5.47
CA VAL A 109 -3.90 16.07 6.86
C VAL A 109 -4.69 17.32 7.25
N TYR A 110 -5.57 17.16 8.21
CA TYR A 110 -6.40 18.25 8.74
C TYR A 110 -5.54 19.14 9.65
N GLN A 111 -5.75 20.44 9.54
CA GLN A 111 -5.02 21.43 10.29
C GLN A 111 -5.84 21.89 11.52
N PRO A 112 -5.19 22.37 12.60
CA PRO A 112 -5.89 22.95 13.75
C PRO A 112 -6.65 24.22 13.36
N LEU A 113 -7.55 24.67 14.24
CA LEU A 113 -8.31 25.91 14.10
C LEU A 113 -9.17 26.02 12.82
N ASN A 114 -9.68 24.87 12.32
CA ASN A 114 -10.49 24.79 11.09
C ASN A 114 -9.79 25.29 9.81
N ALA A 115 -8.46 25.35 9.82
CA ALA A 115 -7.71 25.66 8.61
C ALA A 115 -7.88 24.56 7.54
N PRO A 116 -7.76 24.90 6.25
CA PRO A 116 -7.91 23.93 5.17
C PRO A 116 -6.97 22.73 5.32
N SER A 117 -7.45 21.52 4.99
CA SER A 117 -6.61 20.33 4.99
C SER A 117 -5.55 20.41 3.88
N ILE A 118 -4.36 19.92 4.16
CA ILE A 118 -3.24 19.82 3.20
C ILE A 118 -3.14 18.37 2.73
N LYS A 119 -2.92 18.15 1.42
CA LYS A 119 -2.73 16.82 0.83
C LYS A 119 -1.25 16.48 0.75
N ASN A 120 -0.61 16.24 1.88
CA ASN A 120 0.81 15.89 1.99
C ASN A 120 1.08 14.68 2.89
N GLY A 121 0.03 14.06 3.40
CA GLY A 121 0.14 12.91 4.28
C GLY A 121 0.44 11.61 3.53
N VAL A 122 0.92 10.65 4.31
CA VAL A 122 1.14 9.24 3.91
C VAL A 122 0.38 8.37 4.90
N GLY A 123 -0.27 7.32 4.41
CA GLY A 123 -0.96 6.36 5.26
C GLY A 123 0.00 5.63 6.21
N VAL A 124 -0.46 5.37 7.43
CA VAL A 124 0.39 4.76 8.48
C VAL A 124 0.95 3.40 8.01
N PHE A 125 0.10 2.54 7.47
CA PHE A 125 0.52 1.25 6.93
C PHE A 125 1.41 1.38 5.70
N ALA A 126 1.09 2.29 4.77
CA ALA A 126 1.90 2.53 3.58
C ALA A 126 3.33 2.95 3.96
N LYS A 127 3.46 3.80 5.00
CA LYS A 127 4.76 4.24 5.53
C LYS A 127 5.55 3.06 6.11
N LYS A 128 4.94 2.23 6.96
CA LYS A 128 5.57 1.03 7.54
C LYS A 128 5.99 0.03 6.47
N LEU A 129 5.10 -0.25 5.52
CA LEU A 129 5.37 -1.17 4.41
C LEU A 129 6.59 -0.71 3.60
N LYS A 130 6.67 0.58 3.25
CA LYS A 130 7.81 1.14 2.51
C LYS A 130 9.10 1.15 3.31
N GLN A 131 9.04 1.30 4.63
CA GLN A 131 10.20 1.22 5.51
C GLN A 131 10.76 -0.20 5.62
N MET A 132 9.87 -1.20 5.76
CA MET A 132 10.26 -2.60 5.93
C MET A 132 10.61 -3.29 4.61
N LEU A 133 9.96 -2.89 3.52
CA LEU A 133 10.15 -3.44 2.17
C LEU A 133 10.46 -2.31 1.17
N PRO A 134 11.62 -1.65 1.28
CA PRO A 134 11.92 -0.44 0.50
C PRO A 134 12.00 -0.68 -1.01
N ASN A 135 12.25 -1.91 -1.44
CA ASN A 135 12.35 -2.29 -2.85
C ASN A 135 11.06 -2.93 -3.40
N LEU A 136 10.03 -3.11 -2.56
CA LEU A 136 8.77 -3.66 -3.01
C LEU A 136 8.07 -2.66 -3.95
N PRO A 137 7.69 -3.06 -5.17
CA PRO A 137 6.85 -2.23 -6.03
C PRO A 137 5.49 -1.94 -5.36
N ILE A 138 5.18 -0.66 -5.18
CA ILE A 138 3.94 -0.21 -4.53
C ILE A 138 3.28 0.84 -5.41
N GLU A 139 1.97 0.70 -5.65
CA GLU A 139 1.19 1.68 -6.39
C GLU A 139 -0.23 1.82 -5.81
N GLU A 140 -0.93 2.91 -6.13
CA GLU A 140 -2.33 3.12 -5.77
C GLU A 140 -3.26 2.70 -6.91
N GLU A 141 -4.43 2.12 -6.57
CA GLU A 141 -5.41 1.64 -7.55
C GLU A 141 -5.83 2.74 -8.54
N GLY A 142 -6.02 3.96 -8.04
CA GLY A 142 -6.44 5.09 -8.89
C GLY A 142 -5.38 5.47 -9.93
N ARG A 143 -4.10 5.29 -9.63
CA ARG A 143 -2.98 5.57 -10.53
C ARG A 143 -2.80 4.48 -11.59
N LEU A 144 -3.21 3.25 -11.29
CA LEU A 144 -3.18 2.12 -12.23
C LEU A 144 -4.23 2.26 -13.37
N ASN A 145 -5.11 3.26 -13.32
CA ASN A 145 -5.95 3.62 -14.47
C ASN A 145 -5.17 4.29 -15.60
N ASP A 146 -4.02 4.92 -15.30
CA ASP A 146 -3.08 5.39 -16.32
C ASP A 146 -2.30 4.20 -16.88
N ALA A 147 -2.35 4.02 -18.20
CA ALA A 147 -1.75 2.86 -18.88
C ALA A 147 -0.22 2.81 -18.67
N TRP A 148 0.45 3.97 -18.71
CA TRP A 148 1.90 4.03 -18.57
C TRP A 148 2.35 3.70 -17.15
N LEU A 149 1.66 4.24 -16.13
CA LEU A 149 1.92 3.93 -14.72
C LEU A 149 1.65 2.46 -14.43
N ARG A 150 0.57 1.92 -14.99
CA ARG A 150 0.20 0.51 -14.86
C ARG A 150 1.25 -0.42 -15.44
N GLU A 151 1.70 -0.16 -16.66
CA GLU A 151 2.76 -0.96 -17.30
C GLU A 151 4.07 -0.88 -16.51
N ASN A 152 4.46 0.32 -16.07
CA ASN A 152 5.64 0.48 -15.22
C ASN A 152 5.54 -0.33 -13.92
N PHE A 153 4.39 -0.28 -13.25
CA PHE A 153 4.17 -1.06 -12.04
C PHE A 153 4.28 -2.57 -12.32
N LEU A 154 3.62 -3.07 -13.35
CA LEU A 154 3.68 -4.49 -13.71
C LEU A 154 5.10 -4.93 -14.07
N MET A 155 5.84 -4.14 -14.85
CA MET A 155 7.25 -4.41 -15.14
C MET A 155 8.10 -4.48 -13.87
N GLN A 156 7.88 -3.58 -12.91
CA GLN A 156 8.57 -3.61 -11.62
C GLN A 156 8.23 -4.88 -10.84
N VAL A 157 6.95 -5.29 -10.81
CA VAL A 157 6.51 -6.51 -10.10
C VAL A 157 7.18 -7.76 -10.68
N TYR A 158 7.19 -7.91 -12.01
CA TYR A 158 7.83 -9.06 -12.66
C TYR A 158 9.35 -9.05 -12.47
N SER A 159 10.00 -7.91 -12.70
CA SER A 159 11.45 -7.82 -12.52
C SER A 159 11.88 -8.06 -11.06
N TYR A 160 11.08 -7.61 -10.10
CA TYR A 160 11.32 -7.85 -8.68
C TYR A 160 11.13 -9.33 -8.32
N ALA A 161 10.11 -9.99 -8.88
CA ALA A 161 9.89 -11.43 -8.71
C ALA A 161 11.07 -12.24 -9.27
N ASP A 162 11.50 -11.94 -10.49
CA ASP A 162 12.64 -12.61 -11.12
C ASP A 162 13.96 -12.36 -10.38
N LEU A 163 14.15 -11.14 -9.84
CA LEU A 163 15.29 -10.85 -9.00
C LEU A 163 15.28 -11.70 -7.72
N LYS A 164 14.13 -11.85 -7.08
CA LYS A 164 14.00 -12.72 -5.90
C LYS A 164 14.33 -14.17 -6.23
N GLU A 165 13.85 -14.67 -7.36
CA GLU A 165 14.19 -16.02 -7.82
C GLU A 165 15.69 -16.16 -8.17
N LEU A 166 16.28 -15.14 -8.78
CA LEU A 166 17.73 -15.11 -9.03
C LEU A 166 18.52 -15.21 -7.72
N LEU A 167 18.10 -14.49 -6.66
CA LEU A 167 18.78 -14.49 -5.37
C LEU A 167 18.68 -15.83 -4.62
N LYS A 168 17.70 -16.67 -4.96
CA LYS A 168 17.56 -18.04 -4.43
C LYS A 168 18.48 -19.05 -5.16
N LYS A 169 18.89 -18.74 -6.40
CA LYS A 169 19.78 -19.60 -7.20
C LYS A 169 21.23 -19.54 -6.72
N GLU A 170 22.03 -20.50 -7.17
CA GLU A 170 23.49 -20.49 -6.98
C GLU A 170 24.10 -19.20 -7.55
N LYS A 171 25.01 -18.58 -6.80
CA LYS A 171 25.65 -17.30 -7.18
C LYS A 171 26.66 -17.51 -8.32
N LYS A 172 26.15 -17.68 -9.54
CA LYS A 172 26.93 -17.76 -10.79
C LYS A 172 26.80 -16.47 -11.59
N ILE A 173 27.91 -16.06 -12.19
CA ILE A 173 27.93 -14.87 -13.05
C ILE A 173 27.03 -15.03 -14.28
N SER A 174 26.88 -16.25 -14.79
CA SER A 174 25.97 -16.57 -15.89
C SER A 174 24.51 -16.22 -15.58
N ASN A 175 24.04 -16.52 -14.36
CA ASN A 175 22.67 -16.21 -13.92
C ASN A 175 22.44 -14.69 -13.87
N LEU A 176 23.44 -13.92 -13.43
CA LEU A 176 23.38 -12.46 -13.39
C LEU A 176 23.38 -11.86 -14.81
N ILE A 177 24.19 -12.41 -15.73
CA ILE A 177 24.22 -11.98 -17.13
C ILE A 177 22.89 -12.27 -17.81
N GLU A 178 22.28 -13.42 -17.58
CA GLU A 178 20.97 -13.78 -18.10
C GLU A 178 19.89 -12.79 -17.61
N PHE A 179 19.82 -12.54 -16.30
CA PHE A 179 18.93 -11.57 -15.72
C PHE A 179 19.14 -10.16 -16.31
N HIS A 180 20.39 -9.68 -16.34
CA HIS A 180 20.71 -8.39 -16.93
C HIS A 180 20.30 -8.32 -18.41
N THR A 181 20.52 -9.37 -19.18
CA THR A 181 20.15 -9.42 -20.60
C THR A 181 18.64 -9.33 -20.79
N SER A 182 17.87 -9.97 -19.93
CA SER A 182 16.39 -9.93 -19.96
C SER A 182 15.85 -8.53 -19.67
N TYR A 183 16.50 -7.77 -18.79
CA TYR A 183 16.03 -6.46 -18.33
C TYR A 183 16.84 -5.26 -18.83
N LYS A 184 17.85 -5.45 -19.69
CA LYS A 184 18.76 -4.37 -20.14
C LYS A 184 18.02 -3.18 -20.77
N TYR A 185 16.99 -3.43 -21.58
CA TYR A 185 16.21 -2.35 -22.19
C TYR A 185 15.40 -1.56 -21.17
N LEU A 186 14.86 -2.21 -20.16
CA LEU A 186 14.17 -1.55 -19.05
C LEU A 186 15.13 -0.67 -18.24
N ILE A 187 16.35 -1.17 -17.99
CA ILE A 187 17.37 -0.45 -17.22
C ILE A 187 17.87 0.77 -17.99
N TYR A 188 18.03 0.68 -19.31
CA TYR A 188 18.58 1.76 -20.14
C TYR A 188 17.52 2.73 -20.69
N SER A 189 16.23 2.44 -20.54
CA SER A 189 15.13 3.30 -21.02
C SER A 189 14.70 4.40 -20.05
N LYS A 190 15.38 4.57 -18.93
CA LYS A 190 15.13 5.58 -17.91
C LYS A 190 16.11 6.72 -17.95
#